data_42b82f64bb6aa1c531a85ae569288384
#
_entry.id   42b82f64bb6aa1c531a85ae569288384
#
_cell.length_a   1.000
_cell.length_b   1.000
_cell.length_c   1.000
_cell.angle_alpha   90.00
_cell.angle_beta   90.00
_cell.angle_gamma   90.00
#
_symmetry.space_group_name_H-M   'P 1'
#
loop_
_entity.id
_entity.type
_entity.pdbx_description
1 polymer ?
#
loop_
_entity_poly.entity_id
_entity_poly.type
_entity_poly.pdbx_seq_one_letter_code
_entity_poly.pdbx_strand_id
1 'polypeptide(L)'
;MNTSKKAPKSPAPAKQAQAALSALEQLSTKRDRENLTRFGITAKSALGVSMANIQKLAKPLGKNHELACALWDTGCYEARLLMAFVAEPERVTPAQMERWCKDFDNWAVCDTLCFFLFDRVPHAWDKLRKWSGQRPEFVKRSAFALLASIAGHDQQAGDALFLEGLALIERAASDDRNFVKKAVSWALRRIGRRNQALNRSAVALSARLAASHDATERWLGRGAHKELTSALVERALSAKKKPAKKLAPKAAPKPAAKSKPKRKRA
;
A
#
# COMPACT_ATOMS: atom_id res chain seq x y z
N MET A 1 -18.52 -45.62 -19.54
CA MET A 1 -18.87 -44.28 -20.08
C MET A 1 -18.61 -43.23 -18.98
N ASN A 2 -17.52 -42.51 -19.09
CA ASN A 2 -17.09 -41.59 -18.04
C ASN A 2 -17.44 -40.15 -18.51
N THR A 3 -18.58 -39.64 -18.09
CA THR A 3 -19.01 -38.28 -18.40
C THR A 3 -18.28 -37.29 -17.49
N SER A 4 -17.13 -36.80 -17.94
CA SER A 4 -16.42 -35.69 -17.30
C SER A 4 -17.33 -34.45 -17.27
N LYS A 5 -17.94 -34.13 -16.13
CA LYS A 5 -18.67 -32.89 -15.90
C LYS A 5 -17.71 -31.73 -16.04
N LYS A 6 -17.77 -31.04 -17.19
CA LYS A 6 -17.04 -29.79 -17.44
C LYS A 6 -17.48 -28.76 -16.39
N ALA A 7 -16.56 -28.29 -15.54
CA ALA A 7 -16.85 -27.23 -14.58
C ALA A 7 -17.47 -26.01 -15.28
N PRO A 8 -18.45 -25.34 -14.68
CA PRO A 8 -19.07 -24.16 -15.29
C PRO A 8 -18.01 -23.09 -15.56
N LYS A 9 -17.96 -22.59 -16.80
CA LYS A 9 -17.05 -21.50 -17.18
C LYS A 9 -17.39 -20.28 -16.32
N SER A 10 -16.39 -19.73 -15.63
CA SER A 10 -16.56 -18.46 -14.91
C SER A 10 -17.16 -17.39 -15.84
N PRO A 11 -18.07 -16.51 -15.35
CA PRO A 11 -18.63 -15.42 -16.13
C PRO A 11 -17.52 -14.54 -16.72
N ALA A 12 -17.77 -13.94 -17.89
CA ALA A 12 -16.83 -13.00 -18.50
C ALA A 12 -16.47 -11.86 -17.52
N PRO A 13 -15.23 -11.35 -17.51
CA PRO A 13 -14.77 -10.32 -16.57
C PRO A 13 -15.67 -9.09 -16.50
N ALA A 14 -16.23 -8.65 -17.65
CA ALA A 14 -17.18 -7.53 -17.71
C ALA A 14 -18.47 -7.83 -16.94
N LYS A 15 -19.02 -9.04 -17.01
CA LYS A 15 -20.20 -9.43 -16.23
C LYS A 15 -19.90 -9.50 -14.74
N GLN A 16 -18.71 -9.96 -14.36
CA GLN A 16 -18.27 -9.97 -12.95
C GLN A 16 -18.09 -8.53 -12.44
N ALA A 17 -17.52 -7.62 -13.24
CA ALA A 17 -17.39 -6.22 -12.87
C ALA A 17 -18.77 -5.55 -12.70
N GLN A 18 -19.73 -5.83 -13.58
CA GLN A 18 -21.09 -5.33 -13.42
C GLN A 18 -21.77 -5.84 -12.16
N ALA A 19 -21.62 -7.11 -11.83
CA ALA A 19 -22.13 -7.67 -10.58
C ALA A 19 -21.48 -7.02 -9.34
N ALA A 20 -20.18 -6.75 -9.40
CA ALA A 20 -19.49 -6.04 -8.34
C ALA A 20 -19.94 -4.58 -8.20
N LEU A 21 -20.22 -3.88 -9.31
CA LEU A 21 -20.82 -2.54 -9.29
C LEU A 21 -22.18 -2.55 -8.61
N SER A 22 -23.06 -3.47 -8.99
CA SER A 22 -24.39 -3.59 -8.37
C SER A 22 -24.29 -3.88 -6.86
N ALA A 23 -23.30 -4.69 -6.44
CA ALA A 23 -23.05 -4.94 -5.02
C ALA A 23 -22.53 -3.67 -4.30
N LEU A 24 -21.68 -2.87 -4.95
CA LEU A 24 -21.21 -1.58 -4.41
C LEU A 24 -22.38 -0.58 -4.30
N GLU A 25 -23.26 -0.51 -5.29
CA GLU A 25 -24.45 0.34 -5.26
C GLU A 25 -25.37 0.01 -4.06
N GLN A 26 -25.57 -1.27 -3.76
CA GLN A 26 -26.34 -1.72 -2.59
C GLN A 26 -25.72 -1.33 -1.25
N LEU A 27 -24.38 -1.13 -1.22
CA LEU A 27 -23.63 -0.73 -0.02
C LEU A 27 -23.45 0.80 0.09
N SER A 28 -23.96 1.56 -0.90
CA SER A 28 -23.86 3.01 -0.93
C SER A 28 -24.66 3.66 0.20
N THR A 29 -24.07 4.70 0.82
CA THR A 29 -24.76 5.51 1.82
C THR A 29 -24.59 7.00 1.54
N LYS A 30 -25.61 7.80 1.89
CA LYS A 30 -25.53 9.27 1.82
C LYS A 30 -24.37 9.80 2.65
N ARG A 31 -24.20 9.26 3.86
CA ARG A 31 -23.12 9.64 4.78
C ARG A 31 -21.72 9.43 4.19
N ASP A 32 -21.47 8.26 3.57
CA ASP A 32 -20.17 7.97 2.99
C ASP A 32 -19.91 8.86 1.76
N ARG A 33 -20.94 9.19 0.99
CA ARG A 33 -20.84 10.13 -0.13
C ARG A 33 -20.49 11.55 0.33
N GLU A 34 -21.13 12.05 1.40
CA GLU A 34 -20.84 13.36 2.00
C GLU A 34 -19.41 13.41 2.57
N ASN A 35 -18.93 12.30 3.16
CA ASN A 35 -17.56 12.19 3.66
C ASN A 35 -16.50 12.37 2.56
N LEU A 36 -16.76 11.92 1.31
CA LEU A 36 -15.80 12.11 0.21
C LEU A 36 -15.50 13.60 -0.01
N THR A 37 -16.53 14.43 -0.08
CA THR A 37 -16.38 15.89 -0.22
C THR A 37 -15.60 16.49 0.95
N ARG A 38 -15.90 16.07 2.18
CA ARG A 38 -15.19 16.52 3.39
C ARG A 38 -13.69 16.19 3.34
N PHE A 39 -13.31 15.07 2.72
CA PHE A 39 -11.91 14.68 2.53
C PHE A 39 -11.27 15.22 1.24
N GLY A 40 -11.95 16.11 0.52
CA GLY A 40 -11.47 16.70 -0.72
C GLY A 40 -11.39 15.71 -1.87
N ILE A 41 -12.28 14.69 -1.87
CA ILE A 41 -12.40 13.72 -2.96
C ILE A 41 -13.61 14.14 -3.80
N THR A 42 -13.36 14.64 -5.02
CA THR A 42 -14.38 15.16 -5.94
C THR A 42 -14.71 14.20 -7.08
N ALA A 43 -14.66 12.90 -6.81
CA ALA A 43 -14.93 11.88 -7.83
C ALA A 43 -16.41 11.91 -8.26
N LYS A 44 -16.67 12.34 -9.50
CA LYS A 44 -18.02 12.44 -10.07
C LYS A 44 -18.77 11.09 -10.14
N SER A 45 -18.01 10.00 -10.28
CA SER A 45 -18.53 8.62 -10.39
C SER A 45 -18.60 7.89 -9.05
N ALA A 46 -18.49 8.61 -7.92
CA ALA A 46 -18.50 7.97 -6.61
C ALA A 46 -19.90 7.56 -6.16
N LEU A 47 -20.03 6.35 -5.67
CA LEU A 47 -21.24 5.77 -5.11
C LEU A 47 -21.45 6.15 -3.64
N GLY A 48 -20.37 6.31 -2.88
CA GLY A 48 -20.40 6.55 -1.43
C GLY A 48 -20.40 5.23 -0.64
N VAL A 49 -19.34 4.43 -0.80
CA VAL A 49 -19.14 3.17 -0.07
C VAL A 49 -17.89 3.26 0.80
N SER A 50 -17.99 2.88 2.06
CA SER A 50 -16.86 2.90 2.97
C SER A 50 -15.74 1.93 2.56
N MET A 51 -14.48 2.26 2.86
CA MET A 51 -13.33 1.38 2.59
C MET A 51 -13.50 -0.01 3.26
N ALA A 52 -14.10 -0.08 4.44
CA ALA A 52 -14.36 -1.34 5.12
C ALA A 52 -15.31 -2.24 4.32
N ASN A 53 -16.35 -1.69 3.73
CA ASN A 53 -17.30 -2.41 2.88
C ASN A 53 -16.63 -2.84 1.56
N ILE A 54 -15.79 -2.00 0.94
CA ILE A 54 -15.03 -2.35 -0.26
C ILE A 54 -14.10 -3.54 0.04
N GLN A 55 -13.34 -3.50 1.15
CA GLN A 55 -12.46 -4.61 1.55
C GLN A 55 -13.25 -5.88 1.88
N LYS A 56 -14.43 -5.76 2.49
CA LYS A 56 -15.32 -6.90 2.75
C LYS A 56 -15.80 -7.53 1.45
N LEU A 57 -16.16 -6.73 0.46
CA LEU A 57 -16.58 -7.20 -0.87
C LEU A 57 -15.42 -7.85 -1.63
N ALA A 58 -14.19 -7.37 -1.48
CA ALA A 58 -13.01 -7.94 -2.13
C ALA A 58 -12.72 -9.39 -1.68
N LYS A 59 -13.01 -9.75 -0.43
CA LYS A 59 -12.68 -11.07 0.13
C LYS A 59 -13.24 -12.25 -0.67
N PRO A 60 -14.55 -12.33 -0.95
CA PRO A 60 -15.12 -13.43 -1.73
C PRO A 60 -14.72 -13.40 -3.21
N LEU A 61 -14.33 -12.24 -3.77
CA LEU A 61 -13.86 -12.12 -5.16
C LEU A 61 -12.47 -12.73 -5.36
N GLY A 62 -11.66 -12.75 -4.31
CA GLY A 62 -10.30 -13.28 -4.36
C GLY A 62 -9.39 -12.52 -5.31
N LYS A 63 -8.30 -13.17 -5.75
CA LYS A 63 -7.37 -12.63 -6.74
C LYS A 63 -7.85 -12.99 -8.14
N ASN A 64 -8.04 -11.96 -8.99
CA ASN A 64 -8.50 -12.09 -10.38
C ASN A 64 -8.10 -10.84 -11.16
N HIS A 65 -7.01 -10.94 -11.93
CA HIS A 65 -6.43 -9.81 -12.64
C HIS A 65 -7.35 -9.27 -13.75
N GLU A 66 -8.05 -10.16 -14.48
CA GLU A 66 -9.00 -9.77 -15.53
C GLU A 66 -10.17 -8.98 -14.95
N LEU A 67 -10.72 -9.42 -13.82
CA LEU A 67 -11.76 -8.69 -13.11
C LEU A 67 -11.23 -7.33 -12.64
N ALA A 68 -10.00 -7.26 -12.10
CA ALA A 68 -9.40 -6.01 -11.67
C ALA A 68 -9.27 -5.00 -12.83
N CYS A 69 -8.84 -5.45 -14.01
CA CYS A 69 -8.80 -4.62 -15.21
C CYS A 69 -10.21 -4.13 -15.60
N ALA A 70 -11.20 -5.02 -15.61
CA ALA A 70 -12.58 -4.67 -15.94
C ALA A 70 -13.20 -3.69 -14.93
N LEU A 71 -12.88 -3.83 -13.63
CA LEU A 71 -13.30 -2.88 -12.59
C LEU A 71 -12.69 -1.49 -12.82
N TRP A 72 -11.42 -1.41 -13.22
CA TRP A 72 -10.77 -0.14 -13.55
C TRP A 72 -11.47 0.58 -14.70
N ASP A 73 -11.79 -0.16 -15.75
CA ASP A 73 -12.37 0.36 -16.98
C ASP A 73 -13.82 0.87 -16.80
N THR A 74 -14.48 0.54 -15.69
CA THR A 74 -15.80 1.12 -15.34
C THR A 74 -15.75 2.62 -15.04
N GLY A 75 -14.58 3.15 -14.66
CA GLY A 75 -14.42 4.54 -14.23
C GLY A 75 -15.06 4.85 -12.87
N CYS A 76 -15.75 3.92 -12.23
CA CYS A 76 -16.35 4.11 -10.91
C CYS A 76 -15.26 4.21 -9.82
N TYR A 77 -15.36 5.21 -8.95
CA TYR A 77 -14.39 5.47 -7.89
C TYR A 77 -14.17 4.24 -6.98
N GLU A 78 -15.24 3.66 -6.46
CA GLU A 78 -15.14 2.51 -5.56
C GLU A 78 -14.70 1.24 -6.28
N ALA A 79 -15.03 1.07 -7.56
CA ALA A 79 -14.54 -0.04 -8.37
C ALA A 79 -13.01 0.07 -8.59
N ARG A 80 -12.48 1.29 -8.78
CA ARG A 80 -11.03 1.55 -8.83
C ARG A 80 -10.34 1.27 -7.50
N LEU A 81 -11.00 1.51 -6.36
CA LEU A 81 -10.48 1.10 -5.05
C LEU A 81 -10.54 -0.42 -4.88
N LEU A 82 -11.66 -1.06 -5.27
CA LEU A 82 -11.87 -2.51 -5.16
C LEU A 82 -10.83 -3.29 -5.97
N MET A 83 -10.47 -2.82 -7.17
CA MET A 83 -9.51 -3.50 -8.03
C MET A 83 -8.15 -3.67 -7.37
N ALA A 84 -7.71 -2.74 -6.50
CA ALA A 84 -6.44 -2.84 -5.81
C ALA A 84 -6.33 -4.07 -4.88
N PHE A 85 -7.46 -4.56 -4.39
CA PHE A 85 -7.52 -5.76 -3.56
C PHE A 85 -7.67 -7.05 -4.36
N VAL A 86 -8.21 -6.97 -5.58
CA VAL A 86 -8.51 -8.10 -6.46
C VAL A 86 -7.37 -8.39 -7.44
N ALA A 87 -6.63 -7.37 -7.87
CA ALA A 87 -5.51 -7.51 -8.80
C ALA A 87 -4.41 -8.45 -8.27
N GLU A 88 -3.73 -9.13 -9.20
CA GLU A 88 -2.56 -9.97 -8.96
C GLU A 88 -1.29 -9.15 -9.26
N PRO A 89 -0.48 -8.77 -8.24
CA PRO A 89 0.67 -7.89 -8.43
C PRO A 89 1.67 -8.40 -9.48
N GLU A 90 1.87 -9.72 -9.54
CA GLU A 90 2.81 -10.39 -10.44
C GLU A 90 2.41 -10.25 -11.92
N ARG A 91 1.13 -10.00 -12.18
CA ARG A 91 0.56 -9.82 -13.52
C ARG A 91 0.46 -8.38 -13.96
N VAL A 92 0.70 -7.43 -13.06
CA VAL A 92 0.65 -6.00 -13.37
C VAL A 92 1.86 -5.61 -14.23
N THR A 93 1.60 -5.21 -15.46
CA THR A 93 2.64 -4.78 -16.39
C THR A 93 3.05 -3.32 -16.15
N PRO A 94 4.27 -2.92 -16.58
CA PRO A 94 4.70 -1.53 -16.55
C PRO A 94 3.75 -0.57 -17.29
N ALA A 95 3.13 -1.04 -18.37
CA ALA A 95 2.16 -0.26 -19.15
C ALA A 95 0.85 -0.04 -18.39
N GLN A 96 0.35 -1.06 -17.68
CA GLN A 96 -0.84 -0.93 -16.83
C GLN A 96 -0.61 0.05 -15.69
N MET A 97 0.55 -0.04 -14.98
CA MET A 97 0.90 0.93 -13.95
C MET A 97 0.88 2.37 -14.48
N GLU A 98 1.47 2.59 -15.67
CA GLU A 98 1.53 3.90 -16.30
C GLU A 98 0.12 4.41 -16.67
N ARG A 99 -0.72 3.55 -17.27
CA ARG A 99 -2.10 3.89 -17.62
C ARG A 99 -2.92 4.27 -16.40
N TRP A 100 -2.93 3.40 -15.39
CA TRP A 100 -3.70 3.63 -14.17
C TRP A 100 -3.24 4.88 -13.42
N CYS A 101 -1.93 5.09 -13.33
CA CYS A 101 -1.37 6.27 -12.67
C CYS A 101 -1.76 7.59 -13.35
N LYS A 102 -1.85 7.61 -14.68
CA LYS A 102 -2.30 8.79 -15.45
C LYS A 102 -3.78 9.14 -15.21
N ASP A 103 -4.59 8.13 -14.91
CA ASP A 103 -6.01 8.29 -14.65
C ASP A 103 -6.34 8.74 -13.22
N PHE A 104 -5.33 8.90 -12.34
CA PHE A 104 -5.57 9.36 -10.97
C PHE A 104 -6.01 10.82 -10.94
N ASP A 105 -7.18 11.07 -10.39
CA ASP A 105 -7.80 12.37 -10.21
C ASP A 105 -7.98 12.76 -8.73
N ASN A 106 -7.64 11.84 -7.81
CA ASN A 106 -7.73 12.07 -6.39
C ASN A 106 -6.70 11.24 -5.60
N TRP A 107 -6.41 11.68 -4.38
CA TRP A 107 -5.40 11.06 -3.52
C TRP A 107 -5.81 9.65 -3.02
N ALA A 108 -7.10 9.38 -2.86
CA ALA A 108 -7.54 8.12 -2.27
C ALA A 108 -7.31 6.93 -3.21
N VAL A 109 -7.61 7.07 -4.51
CA VAL A 109 -7.30 6.05 -5.52
C VAL A 109 -5.79 5.88 -5.65
N CYS A 110 -5.04 6.99 -5.76
CA CYS A 110 -3.58 6.99 -5.83
C CYS A 110 -2.96 6.19 -4.67
N ASP A 111 -3.30 6.54 -3.43
CA ASP A 111 -2.72 5.92 -2.24
C ASP A 111 -3.16 4.47 -2.09
N THR A 112 -4.42 4.15 -2.38
CA THR A 112 -4.92 2.77 -2.31
C THR A 112 -4.17 1.86 -3.26
N LEU A 113 -3.95 2.27 -4.52
CA LEU A 113 -3.18 1.47 -5.46
C LEU A 113 -1.71 1.36 -5.04
N CYS A 114 -1.09 2.43 -4.55
CA CYS A 114 0.28 2.39 -4.06
C CYS A 114 0.45 1.41 -2.88
N PHE A 115 -0.52 1.39 -1.94
CA PHE A 115 -0.43 0.62 -0.68
C PHE A 115 -0.86 -0.83 -0.80
N PHE A 116 -1.81 -1.14 -1.67
CA PHE A 116 -2.42 -2.47 -1.72
C PHE A 116 -2.07 -3.25 -2.99
N LEU A 117 -1.41 -2.59 -3.96
CA LEU A 117 -1.06 -3.22 -5.23
C LEU A 117 0.37 -2.89 -5.67
N PHE A 118 0.69 -1.62 -5.93
CA PHE A 118 1.92 -1.22 -6.64
C PHE A 118 3.19 -1.50 -5.84
N ASP A 119 3.17 -1.46 -4.52
CA ASP A 119 4.31 -1.75 -3.67
C ASP A 119 4.78 -3.22 -3.72
N ARG A 120 3.97 -4.11 -4.31
CA ARG A 120 4.27 -5.53 -4.52
C ARG A 120 4.58 -5.89 -5.96
N VAL A 121 4.48 -4.91 -6.87
CA VAL A 121 4.76 -5.12 -8.30
C VAL A 121 6.28 -5.13 -8.53
N PRO A 122 6.84 -6.06 -9.32
CA PRO A 122 8.30 -6.12 -9.58
C PRO A 122 8.91 -4.82 -10.10
N HIS A 123 8.12 -3.99 -10.81
CA HIS A 123 8.56 -2.74 -11.43
C HIS A 123 8.36 -1.49 -10.56
N ALA A 124 8.03 -1.65 -9.26
CA ALA A 124 7.68 -0.55 -8.36
C ALA A 124 8.77 0.54 -8.30
N TRP A 125 10.04 0.15 -8.10
CA TRP A 125 11.16 1.08 -7.98
C TRP A 125 11.43 1.87 -9.28
N ASP A 126 11.34 1.23 -10.44
CA ASP A 126 11.55 1.91 -11.72
C ASP A 126 10.45 2.96 -11.97
N LYS A 127 9.20 2.63 -11.63
CA LYS A 127 8.09 3.57 -11.72
C LYS A 127 8.22 4.72 -10.74
N LEU A 128 8.61 4.44 -9.50
CA LEU A 128 8.87 5.45 -8.48
C LEU A 128 9.93 6.46 -8.95
N ARG A 129 11.08 5.99 -9.46
CA ARG A 129 12.14 6.86 -10.01
C ARG A 129 11.61 7.74 -11.13
N LYS A 130 10.90 7.13 -12.10
CA LYS A 130 10.32 7.84 -13.24
C LYS A 130 9.31 8.89 -12.81
N TRP A 131 8.36 8.52 -11.96
CA TRP A 131 7.25 9.40 -11.57
C TRP A 131 7.66 10.54 -10.65
N SER A 132 8.71 10.40 -9.87
CA SER A 132 9.19 11.45 -8.95
C SER A 132 9.54 12.77 -9.64
N GLY A 133 9.97 12.72 -10.91
CA GLY A 133 10.30 13.90 -11.73
C GLY A 133 9.16 14.38 -12.65
N GLN A 134 7.99 13.74 -12.63
CA GLN A 134 6.88 14.08 -13.54
C GLN A 134 6.12 15.34 -13.07
N ARG A 135 5.52 16.07 -14.04
CA ARG A 135 4.73 17.28 -13.75
C ARG A 135 3.31 17.00 -13.23
N PRO A 136 2.54 16.02 -13.75
CA PRO A 136 1.18 15.80 -13.29
C PRO A 136 1.15 15.50 -11.78
N GLU A 137 0.24 16.16 -11.04
CA GLU A 137 0.22 16.16 -9.58
C GLU A 137 0.11 14.75 -8.98
N PHE A 138 -0.88 13.96 -9.43
CA PHE A 138 -1.08 12.63 -8.88
C PHE A 138 -0.07 11.60 -9.37
N VAL A 139 0.57 11.81 -10.53
CA VAL A 139 1.71 10.98 -10.96
C VAL A 139 2.90 11.21 -10.03
N LYS A 140 3.23 12.47 -9.74
CA LYS A 140 4.30 12.80 -8.80
C LYS A 140 3.96 12.37 -7.37
N ARG A 141 2.69 12.56 -6.93
CA ARG A 141 2.20 12.01 -5.66
C ARG A 141 2.43 10.51 -5.57
N SER A 142 2.10 9.76 -6.63
CA SER A 142 2.24 8.29 -6.66
C SER A 142 3.66 7.84 -6.39
N ALA A 143 4.69 8.54 -6.87
CA ALA A 143 6.07 8.21 -6.57
C ALA A 143 6.34 8.21 -5.06
N PHE A 144 5.89 9.24 -4.35
CA PHE A 144 6.16 9.38 -2.92
C PHE A 144 5.20 8.57 -2.04
N ALA A 145 3.95 8.38 -2.47
CA ALA A 145 3.03 7.44 -1.82
C ALA A 145 3.54 6.00 -1.93
N LEU A 146 4.06 5.61 -3.10
CA LEU A 146 4.66 4.30 -3.33
C LEU A 146 5.94 4.12 -2.50
N LEU A 147 6.81 5.13 -2.43
CA LEU A 147 7.99 5.12 -1.59
C LEU A 147 7.63 4.95 -0.10
N ALA A 148 6.59 5.66 0.36
CA ALA A 148 6.09 5.52 1.72
C ALA A 148 5.53 4.12 2.00
N SER A 149 4.84 3.51 1.04
CA SER A 149 4.32 2.15 1.13
C SER A 149 5.43 1.11 1.21
N ILE A 150 6.37 1.14 0.25
CA ILE A 150 7.53 0.23 0.23
C ILE A 150 8.33 0.37 1.53
N ALA A 151 8.58 1.61 2.00
CA ALA A 151 9.27 1.84 3.26
C ALA A 151 8.55 1.24 4.48
N GLY A 152 7.26 1.01 4.40
CA GLY A 152 6.46 0.38 5.46
C GLY A 152 6.34 -1.12 5.35
N HIS A 153 6.19 -1.64 4.15
CA HIS A 153 5.80 -3.03 3.91
C HIS A 153 6.98 -3.93 3.53
N ASP A 154 7.90 -3.46 2.68
CA ASP A 154 9.04 -4.26 2.24
C ASP A 154 10.16 -4.25 3.29
N GLN A 155 10.18 -5.28 4.14
CA GLN A 155 11.20 -5.44 5.18
C GLN A 155 12.52 -6.02 4.64
N GLN A 156 12.54 -6.51 3.39
CA GLN A 156 13.71 -7.12 2.76
C GLN A 156 14.54 -6.11 1.95
N ALA A 157 13.92 -5.01 1.51
CA ALA A 157 14.62 -3.97 0.75
C ALA A 157 15.77 -3.36 1.54
N GLY A 158 16.95 -3.32 0.92
CA GLY A 158 18.17 -2.77 1.52
C GLY A 158 18.14 -1.25 1.68
N ASP A 159 18.91 -0.74 2.65
CA ASP A 159 18.95 0.69 2.98
C ASP A 159 19.37 1.59 1.81
N ALA A 160 20.20 1.11 0.89
CA ALA A 160 20.66 1.87 -0.27
C ALA A 160 19.49 2.43 -1.12
N LEU A 161 18.42 1.66 -1.31
CA LEU A 161 17.23 2.10 -2.02
C LEU A 161 16.52 3.25 -1.30
N PHE A 162 16.48 3.21 0.03
CA PHE A 162 15.85 4.28 0.82
C PHE A 162 16.73 5.53 0.94
N LEU A 163 18.04 5.39 0.88
CA LEU A 163 18.96 6.54 0.75
C LEU A 163 18.76 7.24 -0.61
N GLU A 164 18.60 6.49 -1.70
CA GLU A 164 18.17 7.04 -2.99
C GLU A 164 16.80 7.73 -2.85
N GLY A 165 15.85 7.09 -2.16
CA GLY A 165 14.54 7.67 -1.85
C GLY A 165 14.62 9.02 -1.13
N LEU A 166 15.55 9.18 -0.16
CA LEU A 166 15.79 10.46 0.49
C LEU A 166 16.30 11.53 -0.49
N ALA A 167 17.16 11.17 -1.44
CA ALA A 167 17.62 12.10 -2.48
C ALA A 167 16.47 12.52 -3.43
N LEU A 168 15.53 11.59 -3.75
CA LEU A 168 14.31 11.93 -4.51
C LEU A 168 13.42 12.90 -3.72
N ILE A 169 13.26 12.68 -2.42
CA ILE A 169 12.52 13.55 -1.50
C ILE A 169 13.13 14.95 -1.48
N GLU A 170 14.44 15.07 -1.33
CA GLU A 170 15.14 16.36 -1.31
C GLU A 170 14.90 17.17 -2.59
N ARG A 171 15.00 16.52 -3.77
CA ARG A 171 14.68 17.16 -5.06
C ARG A 171 13.22 17.60 -5.22
N ALA A 172 12.30 17.01 -4.50
CA ALA A 172 10.88 17.34 -4.57
C ALA A 172 10.38 18.17 -3.39
N ALA A 173 11.27 18.58 -2.49
CA ALA A 173 10.90 19.19 -1.21
C ALA A 173 10.27 20.59 -1.36
N SER A 174 10.59 21.32 -2.44
CA SER A 174 10.02 22.63 -2.75
C SER A 174 8.68 22.58 -3.50
N ASP A 175 8.16 21.38 -3.84
CA ASP A 175 6.87 21.26 -4.53
C ASP A 175 5.73 21.65 -3.57
N ASP A 176 5.13 22.81 -3.78
CA ASP A 176 4.13 23.41 -2.88
C ASP A 176 2.72 22.84 -3.04
N ARG A 177 2.47 22.07 -4.12
CA ARG A 177 1.18 21.43 -4.36
C ARG A 177 0.77 20.54 -3.20
N ASN A 178 -0.43 20.77 -2.70
CA ASN A 178 -0.90 20.16 -1.43
C ASN A 178 -0.77 18.63 -1.40
N PHE A 179 -1.14 17.97 -2.50
CA PHE A 179 -1.11 16.51 -2.55
C PHE A 179 0.31 15.96 -2.74
N VAL A 180 1.20 16.68 -3.42
CA VAL A 180 2.60 16.28 -3.58
C VAL A 180 3.36 16.46 -2.27
N LYS A 181 3.38 17.67 -1.67
CA LYS A 181 4.14 17.94 -0.44
C LYS A 181 3.76 17.02 0.73
N LYS A 182 2.47 16.65 0.83
CA LYS A 182 2.01 15.69 1.85
C LYS A 182 2.57 14.30 1.62
N ALA A 183 2.64 13.82 0.38
CA ALA A 183 3.22 12.52 0.05
C ALA A 183 4.75 12.51 0.28
N VAL A 184 5.46 13.57 -0.12
CA VAL A 184 6.89 13.77 0.13
C VAL A 184 7.19 13.72 1.64
N SER A 185 6.43 14.48 2.44
CA SER A 185 6.53 14.47 3.89
C SER A 185 6.24 13.10 4.50
N TRP A 186 5.27 12.38 3.97
CA TRP A 186 4.92 11.04 4.42
C TRP A 186 6.04 10.03 4.13
N ALA A 187 6.61 10.05 2.90
CA ALA A 187 7.72 9.20 2.52
C ALA A 187 8.96 9.41 3.42
N LEU A 188 9.34 10.66 3.68
CA LEU A 188 10.45 11.01 4.56
C LEU A 188 10.28 10.38 5.96
N ARG A 189 9.10 10.55 6.55
CA ARG A 189 8.80 10.00 7.87
C ARG A 189 8.77 8.46 7.89
N ARG A 190 8.27 7.83 6.83
CA ARG A 190 8.24 6.37 6.73
C ARG A 190 9.64 5.79 6.61
N ILE A 191 10.52 6.38 5.80
CA ILE A 191 11.93 5.98 5.71
C ILE A 191 12.62 6.13 7.06
N GLY A 192 12.47 7.27 7.74
CA GLY A 192 13.10 7.51 9.03
C GLY A 192 12.60 6.60 10.18
N ARG A 193 11.50 5.87 9.97
CA ARG A 193 10.99 4.88 10.94
C ARG A 193 11.40 3.45 10.64
N ARG A 194 12.21 3.19 9.60
CA ARG A 194 12.62 1.82 9.26
C ARG A 194 13.63 1.25 10.23
N ASN A 195 14.75 1.93 10.40
CA ASN A 195 15.84 1.55 11.29
C ASN A 195 16.65 2.78 11.74
N GLN A 196 17.61 2.60 12.63
CA GLN A 196 18.42 3.70 13.18
C GLN A 196 19.32 4.37 12.14
N ALA A 197 19.85 3.65 11.15
CA ALA A 197 20.72 4.22 10.12
C ALA A 197 19.91 5.17 9.21
N LEU A 198 18.79 4.71 8.69
CA LEU A 198 17.86 5.52 7.88
C LEU A 198 17.23 6.66 8.71
N ASN A 199 16.97 6.46 9.99
CA ASN A 199 16.51 7.53 10.87
C ASN A 199 17.53 8.67 10.93
N ARG A 200 18.82 8.38 11.18
CA ARG A 200 19.87 9.42 11.20
C ARG A 200 19.92 10.20 9.89
N SER A 201 19.87 9.51 8.74
CA SER A 201 19.87 10.15 7.43
C SER A 201 18.64 11.02 7.20
N ALA A 202 17.44 10.53 7.58
CA ALA A 202 16.18 11.26 7.46
C ALA A 202 16.12 12.47 8.41
N VAL A 203 16.64 12.35 9.63
CA VAL A 203 16.77 13.48 10.59
C VAL A 203 17.72 14.53 10.04
N ALA A 204 18.88 14.15 9.50
CA ALA A 204 19.82 15.09 8.88
C ALA A 204 19.20 15.85 7.70
N LEU A 205 18.47 15.15 6.80
CA LEU A 205 17.74 15.78 5.72
C LEU A 205 16.66 16.73 6.25
N SER A 206 15.86 16.29 7.21
CA SER A 206 14.79 17.12 7.79
C SER A 206 15.33 18.39 8.46
N ALA A 207 16.51 18.34 9.08
CA ALA A 207 17.17 19.50 9.67
C ALA A 207 17.60 20.51 8.60
N ARG A 208 18.22 20.05 7.48
CA ARG A 208 18.56 20.91 6.33
C ARG A 208 17.33 21.59 5.75
N LEU A 209 16.27 20.83 5.49
CA LEU A 209 15.02 21.38 4.96
C LEU A 209 14.36 22.38 5.93
N ALA A 210 14.43 22.13 7.23
CA ALA A 210 13.89 23.04 8.24
C ALA A 210 14.61 24.40 8.28
N ALA A 211 15.87 24.46 7.86
CA ALA A 211 16.69 25.67 7.77
C ALA A 211 16.63 26.36 6.40
N SER A 212 15.90 25.80 5.43
CA SER A 212 15.78 26.34 4.06
C SER A 212 15.09 27.71 4.03
N HIS A 213 15.38 28.50 2.99
CA HIS A 213 14.66 29.73 2.66
C HIS A 213 13.31 29.48 1.97
N ASP A 214 13.07 28.26 1.43
CA ASP A 214 11.79 27.87 0.85
C ASP A 214 10.76 27.50 1.93
N ALA A 215 9.55 28.04 1.81
CA ALA A 215 8.50 27.85 2.81
C ALA A 215 7.99 26.41 2.89
N THR A 216 7.93 25.71 1.74
CA THR A 216 7.46 24.31 1.65
C THR A 216 8.48 23.36 2.23
N GLU A 217 9.76 23.57 1.92
CA GLU A 217 10.87 22.82 2.51
C GLU A 217 10.90 22.99 4.04
N ARG A 218 10.77 24.23 4.55
CA ARG A 218 10.70 24.47 6.00
C ARG A 218 9.54 23.76 6.65
N TRP A 219 8.36 23.81 6.03
CA TRP A 219 7.18 23.12 6.55
C TRP A 219 7.42 21.60 6.63
N LEU A 220 7.94 21.02 5.55
CA LEU A 220 8.27 19.60 5.45
C LEU A 220 9.35 19.22 6.47
N GLY A 221 10.44 19.97 6.52
CA GLY A 221 11.57 19.74 7.40
C GLY A 221 11.19 19.80 8.87
N ARG A 222 10.51 20.87 9.32
CA ARG A 222 10.07 21.02 10.72
C ARG A 222 9.14 19.91 11.16
N GLY A 223 8.15 19.55 10.33
CA GLY A 223 7.19 18.49 10.63
C GLY A 223 7.85 17.12 10.76
N ALA A 224 8.71 16.77 9.81
CA ALA A 224 9.44 15.50 9.82
C ALA A 224 10.47 15.44 10.96
N HIS A 225 11.24 16.51 11.18
CA HIS A 225 12.25 16.57 12.23
C HIS A 225 11.64 16.36 13.63
N LYS A 226 10.56 17.10 13.93
CA LYS A 226 9.84 16.95 15.22
C LYS A 226 9.36 15.51 15.46
N GLU A 227 8.84 14.85 14.42
CA GLU A 227 8.36 13.47 14.56
C GLU A 227 9.50 12.47 14.71
N LEU A 228 10.53 12.56 13.83
CA LEU A 228 11.62 11.59 13.75
C LEU A 228 12.57 11.64 14.97
N THR A 229 12.65 12.79 15.67
CA THR A 229 13.42 12.96 16.90
C THR A 229 12.58 12.74 18.17
N SER A 230 11.31 12.34 18.03
CA SER A 230 10.44 12.10 19.18
C SER A 230 10.82 10.83 19.94
N ALA A 231 10.63 10.86 21.27
CA ALA A 231 10.85 9.69 22.14
C ALA A 231 10.05 8.45 21.72
N LEU A 232 8.90 8.65 21.04
CA LEU A 232 8.10 7.55 20.50
C LEU A 232 8.84 6.80 19.38
N VAL A 233 9.42 7.55 18.44
CA VAL A 233 10.18 6.96 17.31
C VAL A 233 11.47 6.32 17.84
N GLU A 234 12.18 6.96 18.75
CA GLU A 234 13.40 6.43 19.38
C GLU A 234 13.14 5.08 20.06
N ARG A 235 12.09 4.99 20.88
CA ARG A 235 11.70 3.73 21.54
C ARG A 235 11.34 2.64 20.53
N ALA A 236 10.58 3.00 19.46
CA ALA A 236 10.20 2.04 18.43
C ALA A 236 11.42 1.48 17.67
N LEU A 237 12.41 2.33 17.35
CA LEU A 237 13.64 1.92 16.68
C LEU A 237 14.54 1.08 17.60
N SER A 238 14.64 1.43 18.88
CA SER A 238 15.38 0.65 19.88
C SER A 238 14.78 -0.74 20.10
N ALA A 239 13.46 -0.86 20.05
CA ALA A 239 12.77 -2.15 20.15
C ALA A 239 13.07 -3.06 18.93
N LYS A 240 13.17 -2.50 17.72
CA LYS A 240 13.54 -3.24 16.50
C LYS A 240 14.98 -3.78 16.51
N LYS A 241 15.88 -3.18 17.27
CA LYS A 241 17.28 -3.59 17.40
C LYS A 241 17.49 -4.84 18.25
N LYS A 242 16.51 -5.19 19.12
CA LYS A 242 16.59 -6.42 19.92
C LYS A 242 16.37 -7.62 19.00
N PRO A 243 17.32 -8.60 18.90
CA PRO A 243 17.09 -9.80 18.13
C PRO A 243 15.82 -10.49 18.65
N ALA A 244 14.97 -10.93 17.74
CA ALA A 244 13.80 -11.72 18.11
C ALA A 244 14.28 -12.86 19.02
N LYS A 245 13.76 -12.90 20.26
CA LYS A 245 14.05 -13.97 21.21
C LYS A 245 13.70 -15.27 20.48
N LYS A 246 14.72 -16.08 20.09
CA LYS A 246 14.49 -17.38 19.48
C LYS A 246 13.52 -18.12 20.42
N LEU A 247 12.30 -18.35 19.97
CA LEU A 247 11.41 -19.29 20.66
C LEU A 247 12.19 -20.60 20.74
N ALA A 248 12.46 -21.05 21.96
CA ALA A 248 13.03 -22.38 22.17
C ALA A 248 12.14 -23.39 21.42
N PRO A 249 12.72 -24.35 20.69
CA PRO A 249 11.93 -25.36 20.01
C PRO A 249 11.05 -26.05 21.06
N LYS A 250 9.72 -26.10 20.78
CA LYS A 250 8.80 -26.88 21.61
C LYS A 250 9.35 -28.28 21.73
N ALA A 251 9.61 -28.70 22.98
CA ALA A 251 10.06 -30.06 23.27
C ALA A 251 9.17 -31.07 22.54
N ALA A 252 9.80 -32.00 21.82
CA ALA A 252 9.12 -33.07 21.13
C ALA A 252 8.24 -33.85 22.12
N PRO A 253 7.03 -34.31 21.74
CA PRO A 253 6.19 -35.11 22.62
C PRO A 253 6.93 -36.39 22.99
N LYS A 254 6.94 -36.72 24.29
CA LYS A 254 7.49 -37.97 24.80
C LYS A 254 6.82 -39.17 24.11
N PRO A 255 7.58 -40.18 23.66
CA PRO A 255 7.00 -41.37 23.06
C PRO A 255 6.08 -42.10 24.06
N ALA A 256 4.90 -42.47 23.57
CA ALA A 256 3.90 -43.20 24.36
C ALA A 256 4.48 -44.51 24.91
N ALA A 257 4.31 -44.74 26.21
CA ALA A 257 4.75 -45.96 26.89
C ALA A 257 4.06 -47.18 26.26
N LYS A 258 4.87 -48.14 25.79
CA LYS A 258 4.39 -49.44 25.27
C LYS A 258 3.62 -50.19 26.37
N SER A 259 2.34 -50.46 26.17
CA SER A 259 1.52 -51.30 27.03
C SER A 259 2.04 -52.75 27.01
N LYS A 260 2.30 -53.31 28.22
CA LYS A 260 2.68 -54.74 28.40
C LYS A 260 1.53 -55.64 28.01
N PRO A 261 1.78 -56.81 27.38
CA PRO A 261 0.74 -57.74 27.02
C PRO A 261 0.19 -58.45 28.26
N LYS A 262 -1.14 -58.54 28.36
CA LYS A 262 -1.82 -59.30 29.41
C LYS A 262 -1.53 -60.79 29.22
N ARG A 263 -0.89 -61.44 30.23
CA ARG A 263 -0.81 -62.90 30.34
C ARG A 263 -2.20 -63.52 30.53
N LYS A 264 -2.61 -64.38 29.61
CA LYS A 264 -3.75 -65.30 29.83
C LYS A 264 -3.34 -66.35 30.85
N ARG A 265 -4.13 -66.48 31.90
CA ARG A 265 -4.10 -67.72 32.79
C ARG A 265 -5.03 -68.77 32.20
N ALA A 266 -4.53 -69.99 32.20
CA ALA A 266 -5.28 -71.21 31.93
C ALA A 266 -6.32 -71.46 33.00
#